data_4ecbe31ef98ea1b6567076e001bc0c1e
#
_entry.id   4ecbe31ef98ea1b6567076e001bc0c1e
#
_cell.length_a   1.000
_cell.length_b   1.000
_cell.length_c   1.000
_cell.angle_alpha   90.00
_cell.angle_beta   90.00
_cell.angle_gamma   90.00
#
_symmetry.space_group_name_H-M   'P 1'
#
loop_
_entity.id
_entity.type
_entity.pdbx_description
1 polymer ?
#
loop_
_entity_poly.entity_id
_entity_poly.type
_entity_poly.pdbx_seq_one_letter_code
_entity_poly.pdbx_strand_id
1 'polypeptide(L)'
;MRLATIRTESGTRAVRLDADRAVETGDADVGALLRGADWRDRAAAAAGPTYPLDGLDYAPLVPTPEKIICVGANYRDHIKEMGREPPPYPTLFAKFPPTLIGAYDDVLLPAVSEAVDWEAELAVVIGRPTRHVTAEQAPAAIAGYTVLNDVSVRDYQNRTLQWLQGKMFEATTPIGPALVTPDELFSGTDPAAGLSAEITTEVDGEVLQRSDTDQLVFGAYMLIAYISEIITLNPGDVIATGTPGGVGHARKPPRYLIDGAVLTTRIAGVGELRNTCRKEKV
;
A
#
# COMPACT_ATOMS: atom_id res chain seq x y z
N MET A 1 -6.24 16.18 -2.92
CA MET A 1 -7.02 15.49 -3.97
C MET A 1 -6.98 13.99 -3.71
N ARG A 2 -8.10 13.28 -3.96
CA ARG A 2 -8.17 11.81 -3.84
C ARG A 2 -8.46 11.21 -5.21
N LEU A 3 -7.68 10.19 -5.60
CA LEU A 3 -7.84 9.46 -6.86
C LEU A 3 -8.02 7.98 -6.58
N ALA A 4 -8.89 7.31 -7.33
CA ALA A 4 -9.12 5.87 -7.20
C ALA A 4 -9.19 5.21 -8.58
N THR A 5 -8.98 3.91 -8.60
CA THR A 5 -9.30 3.06 -9.74
C THR A 5 -10.53 2.25 -9.40
N ILE A 6 -11.57 2.36 -10.21
CA ILE A 6 -12.83 1.63 -10.02
C ILE A 6 -13.07 0.67 -11.18
N ARG A 7 -13.83 -0.40 -10.92
CA ARG A 7 -14.35 -1.30 -11.96
C ARG A 7 -15.71 -0.79 -12.44
N THR A 8 -15.92 -0.82 -13.75
CA THR A 8 -17.17 -0.52 -14.41
C THR A 8 -17.52 -1.63 -15.40
N GLU A 9 -18.71 -1.62 -15.99
CA GLU A 9 -19.08 -2.58 -17.05
C GLU A 9 -18.12 -2.57 -18.25
N SER A 10 -17.48 -1.43 -18.51
CA SER A 10 -16.55 -1.23 -19.64
C SER A 10 -15.06 -1.39 -19.27
N GLY A 11 -14.74 -1.94 -18.10
CA GLY A 11 -13.38 -2.10 -17.59
C GLY A 11 -13.06 -1.14 -16.47
N THR A 12 -11.78 -0.98 -16.13
CA THR A 12 -11.34 -0.06 -15.06
C THR A 12 -11.34 1.41 -15.52
N ARG A 13 -11.52 2.33 -14.55
CA ARG A 13 -11.47 3.78 -14.75
C ARG A 13 -10.75 4.46 -13.61
N ALA A 14 -9.87 5.42 -13.94
CA ALA A 14 -9.36 6.36 -12.96
C ALA A 14 -10.42 7.42 -12.67
N VAL A 15 -10.66 7.67 -11.39
CA VAL A 15 -11.63 8.66 -10.92
C VAL A 15 -11.01 9.60 -9.89
N ARG A 16 -11.43 10.87 -9.90
CA ARG A 16 -11.27 11.78 -8.78
C ARG A 16 -12.45 11.61 -7.84
N LEU A 17 -12.17 11.45 -6.55
CA LEU A 17 -13.19 11.38 -5.51
C LEU A 17 -13.45 12.79 -4.97
N ASP A 18 -14.63 13.31 -5.25
CA ASP A 18 -15.17 14.54 -4.67
C ASP A 18 -16.00 14.19 -3.40
N ALA A 19 -16.57 15.20 -2.73
CA ALA A 19 -17.29 14.96 -1.47
C ALA A 19 -18.55 14.08 -1.63
N ASP A 20 -19.19 14.08 -2.80
CA ASP A 20 -20.48 13.44 -3.06
C ASP A 20 -20.45 12.44 -4.24
N ARG A 21 -19.36 12.38 -4.99
CA ARG A 21 -19.26 11.57 -6.21
C ARG A 21 -17.83 11.26 -6.63
N ALA A 22 -17.67 10.25 -7.47
CA ALA A 22 -16.46 9.98 -8.22
C ALA A 22 -16.63 10.51 -9.67
N VAL A 23 -15.58 11.14 -10.21
CA VAL A 23 -15.58 11.75 -11.57
C VAL A 23 -14.46 11.12 -12.38
N GLU A 24 -14.78 10.54 -13.55
CA GLU A 24 -13.78 9.95 -14.45
C GLU A 24 -12.78 10.98 -14.95
N THR A 25 -11.50 10.60 -14.98
CA THR A 25 -10.40 11.43 -15.52
C THR A 25 -10.15 11.19 -17.01
N GLY A 26 -10.75 10.13 -17.56
CA GLY A 26 -10.53 9.69 -18.95
C GLY A 26 -9.45 8.64 -19.12
N ASP A 27 -8.80 8.21 -18.02
CA ASP A 27 -7.76 7.17 -18.01
C ASP A 27 -8.32 5.84 -17.50
N ALA A 28 -7.69 4.72 -17.90
CA ALA A 28 -8.13 3.39 -17.51
C ALA A 28 -7.92 3.09 -16.02
N ASP A 29 -6.89 3.65 -15.41
CA ASP A 29 -6.53 3.48 -14.01
C ASP A 29 -5.64 4.62 -13.53
N VAL A 30 -5.40 4.72 -12.22
CA VAL A 30 -4.54 5.76 -11.64
C VAL A 30 -3.11 5.67 -12.17
N GLY A 31 -2.57 4.47 -12.40
CA GLY A 31 -1.24 4.30 -12.98
C GLY A 31 -1.16 4.86 -14.41
N ALA A 32 -2.21 4.66 -15.22
CA ALA A 32 -2.31 5.25 -16.57
C ALA A 32 -2.36 6.78 -16.52
N LEU A 33 -3.16 7.34 -15.60
CA LEU A 33 -3.22 8.78 -15.36
C LEU A 33 -1.84 9.35 -14.99
N LEU A 34 -1.15 8.73 -14.03
CA LEU A 34 0.14 9.20 -13.50
C LEU A 34 1.27 9.22 -14.54
N ARG A 35 1.17 8.44 -15.63
CA ARG A 35 2.15 8.47 -16.72
C ARG A 35 2.14 9.77 -17.52
N GLY A 36 1.06 10.54 -17.47
CA GLY A 36 0.98 11.88 -18.06
C GLY A 36 1.72 12.90 -17.19
N ALA A 37 2.61 13.71 -17.78
CA ALA A 37 3.33 14.75 -17.04
C ALA A 37 2.41 15.81 -16.40
N ASP A 38 1.22 15.99 -16.98
CA ASP A 38 0.16 16.92 -16.59
C ASP A 38 -0.96 16.27 -15.77
N TRP A 39 -0.71 15.09 -15.20
CA TRP A 39 -1.74 14.29 -14.54
C TRP A 39 -2.52 15.03 -13.44
N ARG A 40 -1.86 15.96 -12.72
CA ARG A 40 -2.51 16.74 -11.66
C ARG A 40 -3.56 17.67 -12.22
N ASP A 41 -3.21 18.39 -13.29
CA ASP A 41 -4.11 19.34 -13.96
C ASP A 41 -5.28 18.60 -14.63
N ARG A 42 -4.99 17.47 -15.27
CA ARG A 42 -6.01 16.60 -15.87
C ARG A 42 -6.98 16.05 -14.82
N ALA A 43 -6.47 15.55 -13.72
CA ALA A 43 -7.29 15.06 -12.61
C ALA A 43 -8.14 16.19 -11.99
N ALA A 44 -7.55 17.37 -11.77
CA ALA A 44 -8.26 18.53 -11.24
C ALA A 44 -9.36 19.03 -12.17
N ALA A 45 -9.11 19.02 -13.49
CA ALA A 45 -10.05 19.44 -14.53
C ALA A 45 -11.05 18.34 -14.95
N ALA A 46 -11.00 17.14 -14.34
CA ALA A 46 -11.85 16.02 -14.72
C ALA A 46 -13.34 16.39 -14.65
N ALA A 47 -14.04 16.13 -15.78
CA ALA A 47 -15.47 16.41 -15.97
C ALA A 47 -16.16 15.26 -16.76
N GLY A 48 -15.61 14.05 -16.66
CA GLY A 48 -16.15 12.83 -17.29
C GLY A 48 -17.42 12.30 -16.60
N PRO A 49 -17.84 11.08 -16.93
CA PRO A 49 -18.92 10.38 -16.25
C PRO A 49 -18.75 10.39 -14.73
N THR A 50 -19.86 10.39 -14.02
CA THR A 50 -19.87 10.44 -12.55
C THR A 50 -20.55 9.22 -11.95
N TYR A 51 -20.08 8.80 -10.77
CA TYR A 51 -20.61 7.68 -10.01
C TYR A 51 -20.88 8.10 -8.56
N PRO A 52 -21.95 7.60 -7.93
CA PRO A 52 -22.12 7.78 -6.48
C PRO A 52 -20.96 7.11 -5.73
N LEU A 53 -20.57 7.67 -4.58
CA LEU A 53 -19.50 7.09 -3.77
C LEU A 53 -19.92 5.77 -3.13
N ASP A 54 -21.19 5.64 -2.78
CA ASP A 54 -21.75 4.41 -2.22
C ASP A 54 -21.80 3.31 -3.29
N GLY A 55 -21.23 2.15 -2.94
CA GLY A 55 -21.22 0.99 -3.84
C GLY A 55 -20.15 1.02 -4.93
N LEU A 56 -19.16 1.92 -4.87
CA LEU A 56 -18.02 1.88 -5.80
C LEU A 56 -17.27 0.55 -5.69
N ASP A 57 -17.05 -0.10 -6.82
CA ASP A 57 -16.21 -1.30 -6.93
C ASP A 57 -14.75 -0.88 -7.16
N TYR A 58 -13.96 -0.88 -6.09
CA TYR A 58 -12.55 -0.47 -6.13
C TYR A 58 -11.66 -1.59 -6.67
N ALA A 59 -11.00 -1.35 -7.79
CA ALA A 59 -9.89 -2.16 -8.28
C ALA A 59 -8.59 -1.85 -7.49
N PRO A 60 -7.51 -2.63 -7.66
CA PRO A 60 -6.18 -2.20 -7.17
C PRO A 60 -5.89 -0.79 -7.64
N LEU A 61 -5.37 0.07 -6.76
CA LEU A 61 -5.15 1.50 -7.05
C LEU A 61 -4.33 1.72 -8.33
N VAL A 62 -3.23 0.98 -8.45
CA VAL A 62 -2.41 0.86 -9.67
C VAL A 62 -2.37 -0.62 -10.02
N PRO A 63 -3.16 -1.10 -10.98
CA PRO A 63 -3.27 -2.54 -11.26
C PRO A 63 -1.98 -3.17 -11.79
N THR A 64 -1.19 -2.41 -12.52
CA THR A 64 0.04 -2.89 -13.18
C THR A 64 1.21 -1.93 -12.96
N PRO A 65 1.68 -1.73 -11.71
CA PRO A 65 2.91 -0.98 -11.49
C PRO A 65 4.09 -1.73 -12.11
N GLU A 66 5.09 -1.00 -12.61
CA GLU A 66 6.32 -1.65 -13.07
C GLU A 66 7.09 -2.28 -11.91
N LYS A 67 7.07 -1.63 -10.74
CA LYS A 67 7.75 -2.09 -9.54
C LYS A 67 6.86 -1.93 -8.31
N ILE A 68 6.86 -2.97 -7.47
CA ILE A 68 6.35 -2.91 -6.10
C ILE A 68 7.55 -3.24 -5.23
N ILE A 69 8.11 -2.23 -4.57
CA ILE A 69 9.29 -2.35 -3.71
C ILE A 69 8.83 -2.27 -2.27
N CYS A 70 9.12 -3.31 -1.51
CA CYS A 70 8.73 -3.42 -0.10
C CYS A 70 9.95 -3.28 0.79
N VAL A 71 9.73 -2.79 2.02
CA VAL A 71 10.79 -2.52 2.99
C VAL A 71 10.54 -3.33 4.26
N GLY A 72 11.42 -4.28 4.55
CA GLY A 72 11.32 -5.09 5.76
C GLY A 72 12.03 -4.47 6.96
N ALA A 73 11.53 -4.80 8.16
CA ALA A 73 12.10 -4.36 9.44
C ALA A 73 12.30 -2.83 9.53
N ASN A 74 11.25 -2.08 9.23
CA ASN A 74 11.32 -0.61 9.12
C ASN A 74 10.52 0.16 10.20
N TYR A 75 9.89 -0.52 11.16
CA TYR A 75 9.27 0.11 12.33
C TYR A 75 10.06 -0.18 13.59
N ARG A 76 10.30 0.84 14.42
CA ARG A 76 11.08 0.73 15.67
C ARG A 76 10.48 -0.27 16.63
N ASP A 77 9.15 -0.27 16.80
CA ASP A 77 8.41 -1.21 17.65
C ASP A 77 8.50 -2.65 17.14
N HIS A 78 8.36 -2.88 15.83
CA HIS A 78 8.48 -4.19 15.21
C HIS A 78 9.90 -4.77 15.33
N ILE A 79 10.93 -3.95 15.10
CA ILE A 79 12.33 -4.35 15.26
C ILE A 79 12.61 -4.79 16.69
N LYS A 80 12.09 -4.03 17.68
CA LYS A 80 12.18 -4.37 19.09
C LYS A 80 11.44 -5.66 19.44
N GLU A 81 10.23 -5.86 18.88
CA GLU A 81 9.45 -7.10 19.02
C GLU A 81 10.23 -8.32 18.54
N MET A 82 10.97 -8.18 17.44
CA MET A 82 11.86 -9.23 16.91
C MET A 82 13.17 -9.40 17.68
N GLY A 83 13.44 -8.58 18.70
CA GLY A 83 14.69 -8.61 19.48
C GLY A 83 15.93 -8.23 18.66
N ARG A 84 15.77 -7.33 17.66
CA ARG A 84 16.85 -6.89 16.76
C ARG A 84 17.19 -5.41 16.98
N GLU A 85 18.37 -5.03 16.51
CA GLU A 85 18.76 -3.62 16.38
C GLU A 85 18.29 -3.06 15.03
N PRO A 86 18.03 -1.75 14.94
CA PRO A 86 17.69 -1.10 13.66
C PRO A 86 18.78 -1.36 12.61
N PRO A 87 18.41 -1.79 11.40
CA PRO A 87 19.40 -2.05 10.36
C PRO A 87 20.03 -0.73 9.87
N PRO A 88 21.31 -0.75 9.44
CA PRO A 88 21.97 0.44 8.92
C PRO A 88 21.46 0.87 7.53
N TYR A 89 20.79 -0.02 6.80
CA TYR A 89 20.24 0.21 5.48
C TYR A 89 18.86 -0.46 5.34
N PRO A 90 17.96 0.08 4.49
CA PRO A 90 16.68 -0.57 4.21
C PRO A 90 16.85 -1.97 3.63
N THR A 91 16.12 -2.94 4.18
CA THR A 91 16.01 -4.28 3.59
C THR A 91 14.93 -4.25 2.51
N LEU A 92 15.33 -4.38 1.25
CA LEU A 92 14.42 -4.31 0.11
C LEU A 92 14.05 -5.70 -0.41
N PHE A 93 12.78 -5.85 -0.76
CA PHE A 93 12.27 -7.01 -1.50
C PHE A 93 11.13 -6.55 -2.43
N ALA A 94 10.57 -7.46 -3.23
CA ALA A 94 9.57 -7.10 -4.22
C ALA A 94 8.28 -7.90 -4.05
N LYS A 95 7.18 -7.35 -4.55
CA LYS A 95 5.95 -8.07 -4.91
C LYS A 95 5.69 -7.87 -6.41
N PHE A 96 4.72 -8.59 -6.95
CA PHE A 96 4.40 -8.54 -8.37
C PHE A 96 2.92 -8.16 -8.59
N PRO A 97 2.57 -7.55 -9.73
CA PRO A 97 1.19 -7.12 -10.01
C PRO A 97 0.10 -8.18 -9.76
N PRO A 98 0.28 -9.48 -10.06
CA PRO A 98 -0.75 -10.48 -9.77
C PRO A 98 -1.08 -10.67 -8.29
N THR A 99 -0.25 -10.16 -7.37
CA THR A 99 -0.57 -10.19 -5.94
C THR A 99 -1.61 -9.16 -5.55
N LEU A 100 -1.76 -8.07 -6.32
CA LEU A 100 -2.58 -6.91 -5.97
C LEU A 100 -4.07 -7.20 -6.10
N ILE A 101 -4.83 -6.73 -5.10
CA ILE A 101 -6.30 -6.72 -5.09
C ILE A 101 -6.81 -5.36 -4.63
N GLY A 102 -8.07 -5.07 -4.93
CA GLY A 102 -8.74 -3.84 -4.53
C GLY A 102 -9.02 -3.76 -3.03
N ALA A 103 -9.45 -2.57 -2.60
CA ALA A 103 -9.63 -2.24 -1.18
C ALA A 103 -10.64 -3.15 -0.46
N TYR A 104 -11.60 -3.72 -1.19
CA TYR A 104 -12.69 -4.54 -0.63
C TYR A 104 -12.79 -5.93 -1.29
N ASP A 105 -11.80 -6.31 -2.08
CA ASP A 105 -11.70 -7.66 -2.67
C ASP A 105 -11.37 -8.70 -1.60
N ASP A 106 -11.69 -9.96 -1.87
CA ASP A 106 -11.33 -11.07 -0.99
C ASP A 106 -9.82 -11.34 -1.05
N VAL A 107 -9.17 -11.50 0.12
CA VAL A 107 -7.79 -12.01 0.21
C VAL A 107 -7.82 -13.52 0.04
N LEU A 108 -7.07 -14.02 -0.94
CA LEU A 108 -6.99 -15.45 -1.21
C LEU A 108 -5.96 -16.12 -0.29
N LEU A 109 -6.42 -17.01 0.58
CA LEU A 109 -5.54 -17.82 1.43
C LEU A 109 -5.06 -19.05 0.63
N PRO A 110 -3.76 -19.15 0.30
CA PRO A 110 -3.27 -20.24 -0.55
C PRO A 110 -3.46 -21.61 0.11
N ALA A 111 -3.95 -22.59 -0.67
CA ALA A 111 -4.26 -23.93 -0.16
C ALA A 111 -3.02 -24.67 0.39
N VAL A 112 -1.83 -24.21 0.04
CA VAL A 112 -0.54 -24.85 0.42
C VAL A 112 0.00 -24.37 1.77
N SER A 113 -0.69 -23.44 2.47
CA SER A 113 -0.21 -22.90 3.75
C SER A 113 -1.35 -22.55 4.70
N GLU A 114 -1.12 -22.76 5.98
CA GLU A 114 -1.98 -22.30 7.08
C GLU A 114 -1.30 -21.13 7.86
N ALA A 115 -0.17 -20.60 7.38
CA ALA A 115 0.61 -19.58 8.06
C ALA A 115 0.54 -18.22 7.32
N VAL A 116 -0.67 -17.79 6.95
CA VAL A 116 -0.94 -16.52 6.27
C VAL A 116 -1.14 -15.41 7.30
N ASP A 117 -0.32 -14.36 7.22
CA ASP A 117 -0.22 -13.29 8.21
C ASP A 117 -0.48 -11.92 7.58
N TRP A 118 -0.82 -10.94 8.39
CA TRP A 118 -1.11 -9.56 8.03
C TRP A 118 0.07 -8.64 8.29
N GLU A 119 0.21 -7.61 7.48
CA GLU A 119 1.18 -6.53 7.62
C GLU A 119 0.59 -5.21 7.08
N ALA A 120 0.04 -4.37 7.99
CA ALA A 120 -0.43 -3.03 7.60
C ALA A 120 0.74 -2.14 7.22
N GLU A 121 0.65 -1.46 6.07
CA GLU A 121 1.70 -0.61 5.55
C GLU A 121 1.16 0.69 4.95
N LEU A 122 1.88 1.79 5.19
CA LEU A 122 1.76 2.99 4.37
C LEU A 122 2.43 2.69 3.03
N ALA A 123 1.74 2.94 1.93
CA ALA A 123 2.33 2.84 0.60
C ALA A 123 2.50 4.23 -0.03
N VAL A 124 3.66 4.45 -0.63
CA VAL A 124 4.00 5.65 -1.41
C VAL A 124 3.86 5.32 -2.89
N VAL A 125 3.16 6.17 -3.64
CA VAL A 125 3.03 6.03 -5.09
C VAL A 125 3.84 7.13 -5.78
N ILE A 126 4.69 6.73 -6.72
CA ILE A 126 5.57 7.64 -7.48
C ILE A 126 4.76 8.35 -8.56
N GLY A 127 5.00 9.67 -8.72
CA GLY A 127 4.27 10.53 -9.65
C GLY A 127 5.08 11.06 -10.83
N ARG A 128 6.40 10.85 -10.84
CA ARG A 128 7.29 11.24 -11.94
C ARG A 128 8.54 10.36 -11.99
N PRO A 129 9.20 10.24 -13.15
CA PRO A 129 10.48 9.52 -13.25
C PRO A 129 11.50 10.12 -12.27
N THR A 130 12.10 9.26 -11.45
CA THR A 130 12.97 9.68 -10.34
C THR A 130 14.21 8.81 -10.28
N ARG A 131 15.39 9.42 -10.39
CA ARG A 131 16.69 8.76 -10.35
C ARG A 131 17.73 9.65 -9.67
N HIS A 132 18.53 9.09 -8.74
CA HIS A 132 19.61 9.77 -8.01
C HIS A 132 19.17 11.06 -7.31
N VAL A 133 18.01 11.05 -6.64
CA VAL A 133 17.54 12.22 -5.88
C VAL A 133 17.98 12.14 -4.42
N THR A 134 18.13 13.31 -3.79
CA THR A 134 18.35 13.39 -2.33
C THR A 134 17.02 13.29 -1.58
N ALA A 135 17.06 13.09 -0.25
CA ALA A 135 15.85 13.06 0.57
C ALA A 135 15.05 14.38 0.51
N GLU A 136 15.76 15.54 0.38
CA GLU A 136 15.13 16.85 0.25
C GLU A 136 14.41 17.02 -1.10
N GLN A 137 14.87 16.32 -2.14
CA GLN A 137 14.26 16.32 -3.47
C GLN A 137 13.13 15.30 -3.62
N ALA A 138 13.11 14.27 -2.77
CA ALA A 138 12.18 13.14 -2.84
C ALA A 138 10.69 13.54 -2.77
N PRO A 139 10.25 14.56 -1.99
CA PRO A 139 8.84 14.96 -1.95
C PRO A 139 8.24 15.25 -3.32
N ALA A 140 9.04 15.83 -4.23
CA ALA A 140 8.60 16.14 -5.58
C ALA A 140 8.32 14.88 -6.45
N ALA A 141 8.81 13.71 -6.05
CA ALA A 141 8.58 12.46 -6.75
C ALA A 141 7.24 11.80 -6.37
N ILE A 142 6.63 12.21 -5.25
CA ILE A 142 5.46 11.56 -4.68
C ILE A 142 4.18 12.04 -5.37
N ALA A 143 3.41 11.11 -5.94
CA ALA A 143 2.03 11.38 -6.38
C ALA A 143 1.11 11.47 -5.16
N GLY A 144 1.23 10.54 -4.25
CA GLY A 144 0.43 10.46 -3.04
C GLY A 144 0.71 9.21 -2.22
N TYR A 145 -0.12 9.01 -1.21
CA TYR A 145 -0.05 7.91 -0.27
C TYR A 145 -1.33 7.08 -0.34
N THR A 146 -1.23 5.81 0.01
CA THR A 146 -2.36 4.89 0.09
C THR A 146 -2.12 3.83 1.17
N VAL A 147 -3.14 3.04 1.47
CA VAL A 147 -3.05 1.91 2.38
C VAL A 147 -2.69 0.65 1.61
N LEU A 148 -1.84 -0.19 2.18
CA LEU A 148 -1.49 -1.50 1.65
C LEU A 148 -1.43 -2.51 2.81
N ASN A 149 -1.79 -3.77 2.54
CA ASN A 149 -1.47 -4.86 3.45
C ASN A 149 -0.55 -5.85 2.74
N ASP A 150 0.69 -5.99 3.24
CA ASP A 150 1.69 -6.91 2.72
C ASP A 150 1.46 -8.32 3.29
N VAL A 151 0.30 -8.91 2.97
CA VAL A 151 -0.04 -10.27 3.41
C VAL A 151 1.09 -11.22 3.07
N SER A 152 1.51 -12.01 4.07
CA SER A 152 2.73 -12.80 4.06
C SER A 152 2.46 -14.25 4.42
N VAL A 153 3.00 -15.17 3.62
CA VAL A 153 2.92 -16.62 3.87
C VAL A 153 4.19 -17.03 4.59
N ARG A 154 4.14 -17.12 5.93
CA ARG A 154 5.32 -17.17 6.81
C ARG A 154 6.18 -18.42 6.65
N ASP A 155 5.57 -19.58 6.47
CA ASP A 155 6.30 -20.85 6.24
C ASP A 155 7.05 -20.82 4.90
N TYR A 156 6.54 -20.11 3.88
CA TYR A 156 7.25 -19.87 2.62
C TYR A 156 8.30 -18.77 2.74
N GLN A 157 8.01 -17.71 3.48
CA GLN A 157 8.94 -16.61 3.75
C GLN A 157 10.24 -17.12 4.41
N ASN A 158 10.11 -18.08 5.32
CA ASN A 158 11.23 -18.58 6.14
C ASN A 158 11.91 -19.83 5.55
N ARG A 159 11.53 -20.29 4.36
CA ARG A 159 12.16 -21.46 3.69
C ARG A 159 13.59 -21.21 3.27
N THR A 160 13.91 -19.97 2.93
CA THR A 160 15.24 -19.54 2.49
C THR A 160 15.59 -18.21 3.11
N LEU A 161 16.80 -17.70 2.85
CA LEU A 161 17.20 -16.35 3.28
C LEU A 161 16.43 -15.22 2.53
N GLN A 162 15.87 -15.54 1.36
CA GLN A 162 15.08 -14.58 0.56
C GLN A 162 13.60 -14.70 0.86
N TRP A 163 12.97 -13.59 1.24
CA TRP A 163 11.56 -13.57 1.66
C TRP A 163 10.55 -13.66 0.51
N LEU A 164 11.00 -13.47 -0.71
CA LEU A 164 10.16 -13.35 -1.91
C LEU A 164 9.10 -14.44 -2.03
N GLN A 165 9.46 -15.70 -1.72
CA GLN A 165 8.53 -16.84 -1.81
C GLN A 165 7.28 -16.68 -0.95
N GLY A 166 7.40 -16.03 0.22
CA GLY A 166 6.27 -15.76 1.11
C GLY A 166 5.50 -14.47 0.80
N LYS A 167 5.95 -13.70 -0.20
CA LYS A 167 5.45 -12.35 -0.48
C LYS A 167 4.77 -12.23 -1.87
N MET A 168 4.77 -13.29 -2.68
CA MET A 168 4.33 -13.22 -4.07
C MET A 168 3.13 -14.14 -4.42
N PHE A 169 2.37 -14.59 -3.44
CA PHE A 169 1.14 -15.33 -3.68
C PHE A 169 0.10 -14.43 -4.35
N GLU A 170 -0.59 -14.94 -5.35
CA GLU A 170 -1.62 -14.20 -6.09
C GLU A 170 -2.78 -13.78 -5.18
N ALA A 171 -3.39 -12.64 -5.51
CA ALA A 171 -4.57 -12.08 -4.83
C ALA A 171 -4.44 -11.98 -3.29
N THR A 172 -3.25 -11.59 -2.80
CA THR A 172 -2.97 -11.49 -1.35
C THR A 172 -2.68 -10.07 -0.87
N THR A 173 -2.56 -9.07 -1.77
CA THR A 173 -2.08 -7.73 -1.39
C THR A 173 -3.13 -6.67 -1.68
N PRO A 174 -4.02 -6.36 -0.72
CA PRO A 174 -4.95 -5.25 -0.86
C PRO A 174 -4.20 -3.91 -0.95
N ILE A 175 -4.61 -3.04 -1.89
CA ILE A 175 -4.06 -1.69 -2.04
C ILE A 175 -5.17 -0.69 -2.43
N GLY A 176 -5.25 0.42 -1.73
CA GLY A 176 -6.26 1.46 -1.95
C GLY A 176 -6.79 2.08 -0.65
N PRO A 177 -8.07 2.50 -0.60
CA PRO A 177 -9.01 2.62 -1.72
C PRO A 177 -8.62 3.76 -2.68
N ALA A 178 -7.90 4.77 -2.17
CA ALA A 178 -7.52 5.95 -2.92
C ALA A 178 -6.06 6.32 -2.75
N LEU A 179 -5.49 6.95 -3.75
CA LEU A 179 -4.29 7.76 -3.64
C LEU A 179 -4.69 9.12 -3.08
N VAL A 180 -4.10 9.51 -1.95
CA VAL A 180 -4.30 10.82 -1.32
C VAL A 180 -3.06 11.67 -1.57
N THR A 181 -3.25 12.82 -2.23
CA THR A 181 -2.11 13.69 -2.59
C THR A 181 -1.53 14.39 -1.37
N PRO A 182 -0.22 14.73 -1.38
CA PRO A 182 0.44 15.37 -0.24
C PRO A 182 -0.22 16.66 0.24
N ASP A 183 -0.72 17.49 -0.69
CA ASP A 183 -1.40 18.75 -0.37
C ASP A 183 -2.68 18.55 0.48
N GLU A 184 -3.34 17.41 0.35
CA GLU A 184 -4.51 17.07 1.16
C GLU A 184 -4.09 16.55 2.55
N LEU A 185 -3.08 15.67 2.61
CA LEU A 185 -2.63 15.05 3.86
C LEU A 185 -1.88 16.02 4.77
N PHE A 186 -1.05 16.90 4.18
CA PHE A 186 -0.24 17.87 4.93
C PHE A 186 -0.88 19.23 5.08
N SER A 187 -2.20 19.33 4.87
CA SER A 187 -2.93 20.60 5.08
C SER A 187 -2.72 21.11 6.51
N GLY A 188 -1.94 22.20 6.65
CA GLY A 188 -1.60 22.81 7.94
C GLY A 188 -0.42 22.17 8.70
N THR A 189 0.31 21.22 8.11
CA THR A 189 1.51 20.62 8.68
C THR A 189 2.72 20.80 7.77
N ASP A 190 3.94 20.66 8.31
CA ASP A 190 5.17 20.74 7.52
C ASP A 190 5.38 19.39 6.77
N PRO A 191 5.31 19.36 5.44
CA PRO A 191 5.58 18.13 4.68
C PRO A 191 6.98 17.55 4.93
N ALA A 192 7.97 18.39 5.30
CA ALA A 192 9.33 17.94 5.58
C ALA A 192 9.43 17.04 6.81
N ALA A 193 8.47 17.14 7.73
CA ALA A 193 8.39 16.24 8.91
C ALA A 193 7.97 14.79 8.55
N GLY A 194 7.48 14.57 7.32
CA GLY A 194 6.89 13.29 6.93
C GLY A 194 5.44 13.14 7.41
N LEU A 195 4.79 12.06 7.04
CA LEU A 195 3.43 11.74 7.47
C LEU A 195 3.46 11.09 8.86
N SER A 196 2.77 11.71 9.84
CA SER A 196 2.42 11.09 11.13
C SER A 196 0.94 10.80 11.12
N ALA A 197 0.59 9.51 11.15
CA ALA A 197 -0.78 9.03 11.11
C ALA A 197 -0.90 7.67 11.81
N GLU A 198 -1.95 7.49 12.60
CA GLU A 198 -2.24 6.18 13.21
C GLU A 198 -2.44 5.13 12.11
N ILE A 199 -1.75 3.98 12.26
CA ILE A 199 -1.88 2.79 11.43
C ILE A 199 -2.36 1.63 12.26
N THR A 200 -3.40 0.93 11.80
CA THR A 200 -4.01 -0.20 12.52
C THR A 200 -4.31 -1.37 11.59
N THR A 201 -4.22 -2.58 12.15
CA THR A 201 -4.83 -3.79 11.60
C THR A 201 -5.83 -4.36 12.61
N GLU A 202 -7.00 -4.72 12.11
CA GLU A 202 -8.02 -5.47 12.85
C GLU A 202 -8.29 -6.80 12.13
N VAL A 203 -8.47 -7.86 12.90
CA VAL A 203 -9.02 -9.14 12.39
C VAL A 203 -10.28 -9.44 13.19
N ASP A 204 -11.42 -9.54 12.50
CA ASP A 204 -12.76 -9.76 13.10
C ASP A 204 -13.10 -8.70 14.18
N GLY A 205 -12.66 -7.44 13.97
CA GLY A 205 -12.89 -6.32 14.89
C GLY A 205 -11.93 -6.23 16.08
N GLU A 206 -11.00 -7.19 16.24
CA GLU A 206 -9.94 -7.11 17.24
C GLU A 206 -8.73 -6.38 16.68
N VAL A 207 -8.30 -5.29 17.32
CA VAL A 207 -7.10 -4.54 16.94
C VAL A 207 -5.84 -5.35 17.27
N LEU A 208 -5.08 -5.73 16.24
CA LEU A 208 -3.90 -6.57 16.36
C LEU A 208 -2.59 -5.83 16.10
N GLN A 209 -2.61 -4.80 15.24
CA GLN A 209 -1.51 -3.86 15.08
C GLN A 209 -2.03 -2.45 15.38
N ARG A 210 -1.24 -1.64 16.08
CA ARG A 210 -1.48 -0.21 16.29
C ARG A 210 -0.15 0.49 16.50
N SER A 211 0.14 1.47 15.65
CA SER A 211 1.34 2.30 15.72
C SER A 211 1.09 3.65 15.05
N ASP A 212 2.13 4.42 14.82
CA ASP A 212 2.10 5.65 14.03
C ASP A 212 3.15 5.57 12.92
N THR A 213 2.89 6.18 11.77
CA THR A 213 3.83 6.20 10.63
C THR A 213 5.11 6.99 10.91
N ASP A 214 5.18 7.78 11.99
CA ASP A 214 6.40 8.44 12.47
C ASP A 214 7.40 7.45 13.11
N GLN A 215 6.95 6.20 13.42
CA GLN A 215 7.81 5.14 13.96
C GLN A 215 8.67 4.45 12.89
N LEU A 216 8.52 4.84 11.61
CA LEU A 216 9.41 4.39 10.54
C LEU A 216 10.87 4.74 10.85
N VAL A 217 11.79 3.77 10.69
CA VAL A 217 13.24 3.98 10.80
C VAL A 217 13.73 4.77 9.59
N PHE A 218 13.31 4.34 8.40
CA PHE A 218 13.55 5.03 7.14
C PHE A 218 12.22 5.58 6.63
N GLY A 219 12.02 6.89 6.75
CA GLY A 219 10.83 7.56 6.25
C GLY A 219 10.75 7.56 4.71
N ALA A 220 9.58 7.90 4.16
CA ALA A 220 9.31 7.86 2.73
C ALA A 220 10.38 8.55 1.87
N TYR A 221 10.86 9.71 2.29
CA TYR A 221 11.85 10.49 1.53
C TYR A 221 13.22 9.81 1.49
N MET A 222 13.65 9.22 2.62
CA MET A 222 14.88 8.44 2.70
C MET A 222 14.80 7.19 1.82
N LEU A 223 13.63 6.52 1.81
CA LEU A 223 13.41 5.34 0.97
C LEU A 223 13.47 5.67 -0.51
N ILE A 224 12.82 6.77 -0.95
CA ILE A 224 12.89 7.22 -2.33
C ILE A 224 14.32 7.56 -2.73
N ALA A 225 15.05 8.32 -1.89
CA ALA A 225 16.45 8.65 -2.15
C ALA A 225 17.28 7.37 -2.33
N TYR A 226 17.24 6.46 -1.34
CA TYR A 226 18.00 5.21 -1.35
C TYR A 226 17.66 4.31 -2.55
N ILE A 227 16.38 4.09 -2.83
CA ILE A 227 15.95 3.24 -3.94
C ILE A 227 16.32 3.87 -5.27
N SER A 228 16.22 5.21 -5.40
CA SER A 228 16.57 5.91 -6.63
C SER A 228 18.07 5.89 -6.95
N GLU A 229 18.93 5.59 -5.99
CA GLU A 229 20.36 5.31 -6.25
C GLU A 229 20.56 3.98 -6.97
N ILE A 230 19.66 3.02 -6.74
CA ILE A 230 19.76 1.66 -7.27
C ILE A 230 19.07 1.54 -8.63
N ILE A 231 17.81 2.00 -8.71
CA ILE A 231 16.96 1.84 -9.90
C ILE A 231 16.11 3.09 -10.11
N THR A 232 15.75 3.40 -11.36
CA THR A 232 14.81 4.46 -11.67
C THR A 232 13.42 4.08 -11.15
N LEU A 233 12.79 4.98 -10.40
CA LEU A 233 11.38 4.91 -10.03
C LEU A 233 10.55 5.63 -11.09
N ASN A 234 9.50 4.98 -11.56
CA ASN A 234 8.60 5.49 -12.61
C ASN A 234 7.21 5.84 -12.05
N PRO A 235 6.44 6.70 -12.72
CA PRO A 235 5.06 7.00 -12.32
C PRO A 235 4.22 5.74 -12.18
N GLY A 236 3.55 5.60 -11.03
CA GLY A 236 2.77 4.41 -10.68
C GLY A 236 3.56 3.32 -9.95
N ASP A 237 4.88 3.42 -9.81
CA ASP A 237 5.63 2.52 -8.93
C ASP A 237 5.17 2.69 -7.48
N VAL A 238 5.15 1.60 -6.73
CA VAL A 238 4.69 1.54 -5.35
C VAL A 238 5.85 1.19 -4.43
N ILE A 239 5.99 1.94 -3.33
CA ILE A 239 6.90 1.61 -2.23
C ILE A 239 6.04 1.31 -1.00
N ALA A 240 6.03 0.05 -0.55
CA ALA A 240 5.43 -0.38 0.70
C ALA A 240 6.47 -0.18 1.81
N THR A 241 6.15 0.68 2.80
CA THR A 241 7.18 1.26 3.68
C THR A 241 7.52 0.41 4.90
N GLY A 242 6.90 -0.75 5.06
CA GLY A 242 7.08 -1.64 6.20
C GLY A 242 5.91 -1.60 7.18
N THR A 243 5.85 -2.61 8.04
CA THR A 243 4.75 -2.85 8.97
C THR A 243 5.18 -2.66 10.42
N PRO A 244 4.29 -2.18 11.32
CA PRO A 244 4.54 -2.09 12.76
C PRO A 244 4.48 -3.46 13.45
N GLY A 245 4.81 -3.49 14.75
CA GLY A 245 4.64 -4.64 15.63
C GLY A 245 3.20 -5.14 15.71
N GLY A 246 3.01 -6.38 16.19
CA GLY A 246 1.70 -7.01 16.33
C GLY A 246 1.31 -7.94 15.19
N VAL A 247 2.25 -8.32 14.32
CA VAL A 247 2.04 -9.36 13.31
C VAL A 247 1.68 -10.70 13.96
N GLY A 248 0.91 -11.52 13.28
CA GLY A 248 0.43 -12.79 13.82
C GLY A 248 1.53 -13.79 14.14
N HIS A 249 2.58 -13.82 13.31
CA HIS A 249 3.73 -14.73 13.48
C HIS A 249 4.53 -14.48 14.77
N ALA A 250 4.61 -13.23 15.22
CA ALA A 250 5.35 -12.87 16.45
C ALA A 250 4.57 -13.18 17.74
N ARG A 251 3.28 -13.50 17.66
CA ARG A 251 2.42 -13.80 18.81
C ARG A 251 2.75 -15.15 19.45
N LYS A 252 2.37 -15.32 20.69
CA LYS A 252 2.56 -16.58 21.44
C LYS A 252 1.23 -17.03 22.06
N PRO A 253 0.55 -18.04 21.50
CA PRO A 253 0.90 -18.77 20.26
C PRO A 253 0.76 -17.90 19.02
N PRO A 254 1.42 -18.25 17.88
CA PRO A 254 1.21 -17.57 16.60
C PRO A 254 -0.25 -17.61 16.18
N ARG A 255 -0.72 -16.53 15.51
CA ARG A 255 -2.08 -16.41 14.99
C ARG A 255 -2.02 -16.06 13.50
N TYR A 256 -2.85 -16.71 12.71
CA TYR A 256 -2.88 -16.54 11.26
C TYR A 256 -4.30 -16.29 10.77
N LEU A 257 -4.42 -15.76 9.56
CA LEU A 257 -5.69 -15.55 8.87
C LEU A 257 -6.34 -16.90 8.54
N ILE A 258 -7.65 -16.98 8.73
CA ILE A 258 -8.46 -18.17 8.45
C ILE A 258 -9.57 -17.84 7.47
N ASP A 259 -10.14 -18.85 6.85
CA ASP A 259 -11.29 -18.68 5.94
C ASP A 259 -12.45 -17.99 6.65
N GLY A 260 -13.02 -16.96 6.00
CA GLY A 260 -14.11 -16.15 6.51
C GLY A 260 -13.69 -15.01 7.43
N ALA A 261 -12.43 -14.92 7.89
CA ALA A 261 -11.97 -13.80 8.70
C ALA A 261 -12.05 -12.48 7.92
N VAL A 262 -12.34 -11.40 8.61
CA VAL A 262 -12.39 -10.03 8.04
C VAL A 262 -11.14 -9.28 8.49
N LEU A 263 -10.26 -9.00 7.53
CA LEU A 263 -9.04 -8.20 7.70
C LEU A 263 -9.35 -6.73 7.40
N THR A 264 -9.22 -5.85 8.38
CA THR A 264 -9.35 -4.40 8.20
C THR A 264 -8.00 -3.73 8.44
N THR A 265 -7.55 -2.93 7.48
CA THR A 265 -6.30 -2.17 7.55
C THR A 265 -6.62 -0.70 7.39
N ARG A 266 -6.20 0.15 8.34
CA ARG A 266 -6.55 1.58 8.33
C ARG A 266 -5.34 2.45 8.59
N ILE A 267 -5.26 3.56 7.86
CA ILE A 267 -4.34 4.67 8.14
C ILE A 267 -5.15 5.96 8.22
N ALA A 268 -5.05 6.64 9.35
CA ALA A 268 -5.80 7.86 9.60
C ALA A 268 -5.53 8.93 8.52
N GLY A 269 -6.59 9.53 7.97
CA GLY A 269 -6.49 10.52 6.89
C GLY A 269 -6.23 9.93 5.50
N VAL A 270 -5.67 8.71 5.40
CA VAL A 270 -5.36 8.06 4.12
C VAL A 270 -6.52 7.19 3.63
N GLY A 271 -6.93 6.17 4.42
CA GLY A 271 -8.02 5.29 4.01
C GLY A 271 -8.12 4.00 4.81
N GLU A 272 -9.01 3.14 4.34
CA GLU A 272 -9.31 1.84 4.93
C GLU A 272 -9.45 0.77 3.84
N LEU A 273 -8.85 -0.39 4.09
CA LEU A 273 -9.07 -1.64 3.35
C LEU A 273 -9.89 -2.57 4.24
N ARG A 274 -10.83 -3.29 3.66
CA ARG A 274 -11.63 -4.29 4.39
C ARG A 274 -11.85 -5.51 3.52
N ASN A 275 -11.11 -6.55 3.80
CA ASN A 275 -10.99 -7.73 2.94
C ASN A 275 -11.48 -8.97 3.69
N THR A 276 -12.36 -9.77 3.08
CA THR A 276 -12.70 -11.09 3.61
C THR A 276 -11.66 -12.10 3.13
N CYS A 277 -11.14 -12.90 4.05
CA CYS A 277 -10.22 -13.97 3.71
C CYS A 277 -11.00 -15.16 3.13
N ARG A 278 -10.52 -15.73 2.02
CA ARG A 278 -11.13 -16.89 1.37
C ARG A 278 -10.08 -17.94 1.07
N LYS A 279 -10.35 -19.19 1.50
CA LYS A 279 -9.45 -20.29 1.17
C LYS A 279 -9.50 -20.60 -0.32
N GLU A 280 -8.31 -20.71 -0.93
CA GLU A 280 -8.15 -21.10 -2.32
C GLU A 280 -8.79 -22.48 -2.55
N LYS A 281 -9.55 -22.60 -3.65
CA LYS A 281 -10.12 -23.87 -4.11
C LYS A 281 -9.22 -24.43 -5.19
N VAL A 282 -8.58 -25.55 -4.91
CA VAL A 282 -7.70 -26.28 -5.83
C VAL A 282 -8.47 -27.40 -6.52
#